data_9aaea8a0ab7a2132a0418c3972a0dd65
#
_entry.id   9aaea8a0ab7a2132a0418c3972a0dd65
#
_cell.length_a   1.000
_cell.length_b   1.000
_cell.length_c   1.000
_cell.angle_alpha   90.00
_cell.angle_beta   90.00
_cell.angle_gamma   90.00
#
_symmetry.space_group_name_H-M   'P 1'
#
loop_
_entity.id
_entity.type
_entity.pdbx_description
1 polymer ?
#
loop_
_entity_poly.entity_id
_entity_poly.type
_entity_poly.pdbx_seq_one_letter_code
_entity_poly.pdbx_strand_id
1 'polypeptide(L)'
;QMCIRDRNYGCVIKNILVPTKKGPVDVVVGHDTLADYENDFNSQSSTCCGAFVGRYANRIENAVFSVGGRAYHLEANNGKNHLHGTFPRKIYEVKSFGDTLLLEAESPDGEDGFPGNLKISVRYILTEDNALRMDYRVSSDADTVLNLTNHTYFNLDGEGDVLNQKLKLYASRYLEGNNETCP
;
A
#
# COMPACT_ATOMS: atom_id res chain seq x y z
N GLN A 1 16.09 4.00 19.58
CA GLN A 1 15.16 4.66 18.67
C GLN A 1 14.87 3.72 17.50
N MET A 2 13.64 3.68 17.04
CA MET A 2 13.19 2.93 15.87
C MET A 2 13.85 3.51 14.61
N CYS A 3 14.10 2.68 13.59
CA CYS A 3 14.61 3.11 12.30
C CYS A 3 13.73 2.53 11.19
N ILE A 4 13.48 3.33 10.16
CA ILE A 4 12.67 2.92 9.00
C ILE A 4 13.51 3.07 7.74
N ARG A 5 13.34 2.15 6.81
CA ARG A 5 13.91 2.22 5.47
C ARG A 5 12.80 2.07 4.45
N ASP A 6 12.84 2.93 3.44
CA ASP A 6 11.80 3.06 2.42
C ASP A 6 12.39 2.99 1.02
N ARG A 7 11.52 2.78 0.02
CA ARG A 7 11.82 2.91 -1.40
C ARG A 7 10.85 3.89 -2.05
N ASN A 8 11.33 4.64 -3.02
CA ASN A 8 10.48 5.52 -3.83
C ASN A 8 9.67 4.77 -4.91
N TYR A 9 9.99 3.53 -5.22
CA TYR A 9 9.16 2.63 -6.01
C TYR A 9 8.04 2.09 -5.13
N GLY A 10 6.80 2.43 -5.47
CA GLY A 10 5.61 2.02 -4.73
C GLY A 10 5.48 2.60 -3.31
N CYS A 11 6.26 3.60 -2.91
CA CYS A 11 6.33 4.08 -1.52
C CYS A 11 6.51 2.94 -0.50
N VAL A 12 7.32 1.94 -0.85
CA VAL A 12 7.47 0.71 -0.06
C VAL A 12 8.13 1.00 1.27
N ILE A 13 7.51 0.56 2.36
CA ILE A 13 8.17 0.42 3.65
C ILE A 13 8.94 -0.90 3.64
N LYS A 14 10.26 -0.80 3.48
CA LYS A 14 11.14 -1.98 3.36
C LYS A 14 11.50 -2.61 4.69
N ASN A 15 11.84 -1.80 5.69
CA ASN A 15 12.23 -2.27 7.01
C ASN A 15 11.66 -1.35 8.09
N ILE A 16 11.26 -1.90 9.21
CA ILE A 16 11.01 -1.21 10.46
C ILE A 16 11.84 -1.90 11.54
N LEU A 17 12.94 -1.26 11.92
CA LEU A 17 13.86 -1.81 12.93
C LEU A 17 13.42 -1.34 14.32
N VAL A 18 12.88 -2.24 15.11
CA VAL A 18 12.44 -1.99 16.48
C VAL A 18 13.57 -2.34 17.45
N PRO A 19 14.00 -1.42 18.33
CA PRO A 19 15.04 -1.71 19.31
C PRO A 19 14.55 -2.70 20.36
N THR A 20 15.32 -3.74 20.61
CA THR A 20 15.05 -4.72 21.68
C THR A 20 16.28 -4.87 22.58
N LYS A 21 16.13 -5.59 23.70
CA LYS A 21 17.26 -5.89 24.61
C LYS A 21 18.36 -6.73 23.93
N LYS A 22 18.05 -7.45 22.86
CA LYS A 22 18.96 -8.32 22.11
C LYS A 22 19.53 -7.65 20.84
N GLY A 23 19.16 -6.41 20.56
CA GLY A 23 19.47 -5.69 19.33
C GLY A 23 18.21 -5.32 18.56
N PRO A 24 18.35 -4.60 17.43
CA PRO A 24 17.22 -4.23 16.59
C PRO A 24 16.64 -5.46 15.88
N VAL A 25 15.31 -5.55 15.85
CA VAL A 25 14.54 -6.56 15.12
C VAL A 25 13.79 -5.88 13.99
N ASP A 26 13.90 -6.39 12.78
CA ASP A 26 13.07 -5.96 11.66
C ASP A 26 11.73 -6.68 11.73
N VAL A 27 10.66 -5.90 11.86
CA VAL A 27 9.31 -6.43 12.02
C VAL A 27 8.50 -6.41 10.72
N VAL A 28 9.13 -6.10 9.59
CA VAL A 28 8.49 -6.05 8.28
C VAL A 28 8.91 -7.22 7.41
N VAL A 29 7.94 -7.87 6.79
CA VAL A 29 8.17 -8.87 5.75
C VAL A 29 8.22 -8.17 4.40
N GLY A 30 9.31 -8.33 3.66
CA GLY A 30 9.51 -7.68 2.36
C GLY A 30 10.58 -8.39 1.54
N HIS A 31 10.92 -7.79 0.40
CA HIS A 31 11.94 -8.29 -0.51
C HIS A 31 13.30 -7.64 -0.26
N ASP A 32 14.37 -8.31 -0.63
CA ASP A 32 15.74 -7.81 -0.39
C ASP A 32 16.15 -6.74 -1.41
N THR A 33 15.84 -6.95 -2.69
CA THR A 33 16.31 -6.10 -3.78
C THR A 33 15.16 -5.35 -4.47
N LEU A 34 15.49 -4.30 -5.23
CA LEU A 34 14.52 -3.61 -6.08
C LEU A 34 13.95 -4.56 -7.15
N ALA A 35 14.80 -5.39 -7.74
CA ALA A 35 14.39 -6.34 -8.77
C ALA A 35 13.33 -7.35 -8.25
N ASP A 36 13.44 -7.77 -6.98
CA ASP A 36 12.44 -8.66 -6.39
C ASP A 36 11.10 -7.94 -6.20
N TYR A 37 11.09 -6.66 -5.80
CA TYR A 37 9.87 -5.84 -5.76
C TYR A 37 9.27 -5.63 -7.15
N GLU A 38 10.10 -5.35 -8.17
CA GLU A 38 9.62 -5.21 -9.56
C GLU A 38 9.01 -6.51 -10.08
N ASN A 39 9.65 -7.65 -9.81
CA ASN A 39 9.13 -8.96 -10.17
C ASN A 39 7.81 -9.28 -9.47
N ASP A 40 7.71 -9.02 -8.16
CA ASP A 40 6.48 -9.20 -7.40
C ASP A 40 5.35 -8.31 -7.95
N PHE A 41 5.57 -6.98 -8.02
CA PHE A 41 4.54 -6.02 -8.37
C PHE A 41 4.05 -6.13 -9.83
N ASN A 42 4.83 -6.74 -10.71
CA ASN A 42 4.43 -7.03 -12.09
C ASN A 42 3.83 -8.45 -12.25
N SER A 43 3.78 -9.25 -11.19
CA SER A 43 3.19 -10.59 -11.25
C SER A 43 1.68 -10.55 -11.03
N GLN A 44 0.96 -11.53 -11.61
CA GLN A 44 -0.48 -11.70 -11.37
C GLN A 44 -0.82 -12.13 -9.94
N SER A 45 0.15 -12.68 -9.22
CA SER A 45 0.05 -13.09 -7.82
C SER A 45 0.78 -12.14 -6.88
N SER A 46 0.89 -10.86 -7.26
CA SER A 46 1.60 -9.86 -6.48
C SER A 46 1.13 -9.81 -5.04
N THR A 47 2.10 -9.79 -4.13
CA THR A 47 1.84 -9.61 -2.70
C THR A 47 1.72 -8.15 -2.30
N CYS A 48 2.16 -7.22 -3.14
CA CYS A 48 2.26 -5.79 -2.84
C CYS A 48 2.96 -5.47 -1.52
N CYS A 49 3.94 -6.31 -1.10
CA CYS A 49 4.62 -6.19 0.18
C CYS A 49 5.14 -4.78 0.46
N GLY A 50 4.65 -4.16 1.54
CA GLY A 50 5.06 -2.85 2.00
C GLY A 50 4.61 -1.67 1.14
N ALA A 51 3.94 -1.91 0.01
CA ALA A 51 3.59 -0.87 -0.95
C ALA A 51 2.44 0.03 -0.51
N PHE A 52 2.45 1.27 -0.99
CA PHE A 52 1.27 2.13 -1.00
C PHE A 52 0.35 1.71 -2.15
N VAL A 53 -0.88 1.38 -1.83
CA VAL A 53 -1.87 0.79 -2.73
C VAL A 53 -2.99 1.79 -3.05
N GLY A 54 -3.34 1.88 -4.30
CA GLY A 54 -4.37 2.75 -4.88
C GLY A 54 -4.41 2.60 -6.42
N ARG A 55 -5.40 3.21 -7.13
CA ARG A 55 -6.39 4.14 -6.55
C ARG A 55 -7.37 3.49 -5.56
N TYR A 56 -7.66 2.17 -5.74
CA TYR A 56 -8.64 1.47 -4.91
C TYR A 56 -8.03 0.18 -4.35
N ALA A 57 -7.79 0.17 -3.03
CA ALA A 57 -7.31 -1.00 -2.32
C ALA A 57 -8.37 -2.09 -2.29
N ASN A 58 -7.95 -3.36 -2.36
CA ASN A 58 -8.80 -4.52 -2.53
C ASN A 58 -9.47 -4.54 -3.92
N ARG A 59 -10.58 -5.24 -4.08
CA ARG A 59 -11.17 -5.56 -5.39
C ARG A 59 -12.36 -4.67 -5.72
N ILE A 60 -12.45 -4.30 -7.01
CA ILE A 60 -13.67 -3.79 -7.62
C ILE A 60 -14.24 -4.93 -8.47
N GLU A 61 -15.43 -5.39 -8.13
CA GLU A 61 -16.09 -6.53 -8.76
C GLU A 61 -16.34 -6.26 -10.25
N ASN A 62 -16.07 -7.27 -11.09
CA ASN A 62 -16.16 -7.21 -12.55
C ASN A 62 -15.39 -6.03 -13.20
N ALA A 63 -14.44 -5.44 -12.46
CA ALA A 63 -13.66 -4.29 -12.90
C ALA A 63 -14.53 -3.11 -13.38
N VAL A 64 -15.68 -2.88 -12.75
CA VAL A 64 -16.63 -1.82 -13.13
C VAL A 64 -17.17 -1.10 -11.88
N PHE A 65 -17.21 0.22 -11.94
CA PHE A 65 -17.91 1.03 -10.95
C PHE A 65 -18.66 2.18 -11.62
N SER A 66 -19.53 2.87 -10.87
CA SER A 66 -20.24 4.03 -11.36
C SER A 66 -20.05 5.23 -10.43
N VAL A 67 -19.82 6.41 -11.00
CA VAL A 67 -19.79 7.68 -10.31
C VAL A 67 -20.45 8.76 -11.18
N GLY A 68 -21.23 9.65 -10.59
CA GLY A 68 -21.96 10.68 -11.32
C GLY A 68 -22.92 10.15 -12.39
N GLY A 69 -23.45 8.92 -12.22
CA GLY A 69 -24.34 8.28 -13.19
C GLY A 69 -23.63 7.69 -14.43
N ARG A 70 -22.31 7.74 -14.50
CA ARG A 70 -21.50 7.18 -15.58
C ARG A 70 -20.77 5.93 -15.10
N ALA A 71 -20.80 4.85 -15.91
CA ALA A 71 -20.04 3.63 -15.66
C ALA A 71 -18.60 3.79 -16.19
N TYR A 72 -17.63 3.28 -15.41
CA TYR A 72 -16.23 3.24 -15.77
C TYR A 72 -15.74 1.78 -15.73
N HIS A 73 -15.05 1.39 -16.78
CA HIS A 73 -14.48 0.06 -16.94
C HIS A 73 -12.98 0.13 -16.66
N LEU A 74 -12.53 -0.68 -15.72
CA LEU A 74 -11.14 -0.76 -15.29
C LEU A 74 -10.42 -1.90 -15.98
N GLU A 75 -9.10 -1.92 -15.89
CA GLU A 75 -8.31 -3.07 -16.26
C GLU A 75 -8.60 -4.25 -15.31
N ALA A 76 -9.01 -5.41 -15.85
CA ALA A 76 -9.20 -6.62 -15.06
C ALA A 76 -7.84 -7.31 -14.86
N ASN A 77 -7.23 -7.08 -13.70
CA ASN A 77 -5.89 -7.57 -13.35
C ASN A 77 -5.91 -8.72 -12.32
N ASN A 78 -7.10 -9.15 -11.89
CA ASN A 78 -7.29 -10.26 -10.95
C ASN A 78 -8.54 -11.06 -11.34
N GLY A 79 -8.39 -11.97 -12.32
CA GLY A 79 -9.53 -12.64 -12.94
C GLY A 79 -10.45 -11.62 -13.61
N LYS A 80 -11.74 -11.61 -13.25
CA LYS A 80 -12.71 -10.61 -13.73
C LYS A 80 -12.67 -9.27 -12.98
N ASN A 81 -11.92 -9.20 -11.87
CA ASN A 81 -11.92 -8.06 -10.97
C ASN A 81 -10.72 -7.15 -11.20
N HIS A 82 -10.83 -5.90 -10.76
CA HIS A 82 -9.69 -5.01 -10.61
C HIS A 82 -9.18 -5.06 -9.17
N LEU A 83 -7.88 -5.23 -8.97
CA LEU A 83 -7.23 -5.35 -7.67
C LEU A 83 -6.11 -4.33 -7.52
N HIS A 84 -6.15 -3.54 -6.46
CA HIS A 84 -5.09 -2.66 -5.94
C HIS A 84 -4.60 -1.52 -6.86
N GLY A 85 -4.73 -1.64 -8.19
CA GLY A 85 -4.29 -0.63 -9.16
C GLY A 85 -2.77 -0.56 -9.37
N THR A 86 -2.30 0.58 -9.89
CA THR A 86 -0.92 0.78 -10.36
C THR A 86 0.00 1.47 -9.35
N PHE A 87 -0.49 2.00 -8.23
CA PHE A 87 0.33 2.77 -7.28
C PHE A 87 1.55 2.02 -6.75
N PRO A 88 1.50 0.69 -6.53
CA PRO A 88 2.70 -0.09 -6.17
C PRO A 88 3.82 -0.04 -7.20
N ARG A 89 3.51 0.20 -8.47
CA ARG A 89 4.47 0.25 -9.59
C ARG A 89 4.93 1.66 -9.95
N LYS A 90 4.46 2.69 -9.25
CA LYS A 90 4.86 4.07 -9.50
C LYS A 90 6.21 4.40 -8.85
N ILE A 91 6.98 5.26 -9.54
CA ILE A 91 8.14 5.93 -8.95
C ILE A 91 7.68 7.27 -8.41
N TYR A 92 7.99 7.55 -7.18
CA TYR A 92 7.62 8.79 -6.50
C TYR A 92 8.81 9.73 -6.40
N GLU A 93 8.57 11.02 -6.57
CA GLU A 93 9.54 12.06 -6.24
C GLU A 93 9.71 12.11 -4.72
N VAL A 94 10.97 12.19 -4.26
CA VAL A 94 11.30 12.11 -2.84
C VAL A 94 11.80 13.44 -2.33
N LYS A 95 11.22 13.90 -1.20
CA LYS A 95 11.69 15.04 -0.41
C LYS A 95 11.81 14.61 1.05
N SER A 96 12.91 14.92 1.70
CA SER A 96 13.16 14.57 3.10
C SER A 96 13.34 15.82 3.95
N PHE A 97 12.67 15.89 5.10
CA PHE A 97 12.69 17.01 6.03
C PHE A 97 12.78 16.48 7.46
N GLY A 98 13.99 16.37 8.00
CA GLY A 98 14.20 15.79 9.33
C GLY A 98 13.68 14.34 9.41
N ASP A 99 12.74 14.10 10.33
CA ASP A 99 12.11 12.77 10.51
C ASP A 99 10.92 12.52 9.59
N THR A 100 10.70 13.38 8.58
CA THR A 100 9.61 13.28 7.61
C THR A 100 10.15 12.95 6.22
N LEU A 101 9.62 11.89 5.62
CA LEU A 101 9.78 11.56 4.22
C LEU A 101 8.49 11.90 3.47
N LEU A 102 8.59 12.75 2.46
CA LEU A 102 7.51 13.11 1.54
C LEU A 102 7.76 12.45 0.20
N LEU A 103 6.75 11.74 -0.30
CA LEU A 103 6.76 11.04 -1.58
C LEU A 103 5.59 11.57 -2.43
N GLU A 104 5.87 12.08 -3.62
CA GLU A 104 4.86 12.70 -4.48
C GLU A 104 4.83 12.04 -5.87
N ALA A 105 3.64 11.88 -6.41
CA ALA A 105 3.42 11.39 -7.77
C ALA A 105 2.11 11.93 -8.34
N GLU A 106 1.92 11.71 -9.64
CA GLU A 106 0.67 11.98 -10.33
C GLU A 106 0.11 10.67 -10.91
N SER A 107 -1.22 10.62 -11.04
CA SER A 107 -1.94 9.55 -11.72
C SER A 107 -2.86 10.21 -12.74
N PRO A 108 -2.58 10.09 -14.05
CA PRO A 108 -3.34 10.80 -15.08
C PRO A 108 -4.76 10.26 -15.22
N ASP A 109 -5.65 11.09 -15.78
CA ASP A 109 -6.99 10.67 -16.18
C ASP A 109 -6.92 9.45 -17.10
N GLY A 110 -7.77 8.45 -16.83
CA GLY A 110 -7.80 7.19 -17.57
C GLY A 110 -6.78 6.14 -17.13
N GLU A 111 -5.88 6.40 -16.18
CA GLU A 111 -4.98 5.38 -15.65
C GLU A 111 -5.79 4.24 -15.02
N ASP A 112 -5.52 2.98 -15.42
CA ASP A 112 -6.31 1.78 -15.08
C ASP A 112 -7.81 1.87 -15.44
N GLY A 113 -8.25 2.91 -16.15
CA GLY A 113 -9.65 3.20 -16.46
C GLY A 113 -10.35 4.16 -15.48
N PHE A 114 -9.64 4.66 -14.45
CA PHE A 114 -10.22 5.63 -13.49
C PHE A 114 -10.26 7.05 -14.05
N PRO A 115 -11.34 7.81 -13.80
CA PRO A 115 -11.45 9.21 -14.20
C PRO A 115 -10.64 10.14 -13.29
N GLY A 116 -10.24 11.28 -13.85
CA GLY A 116 -9.61 12.41 -13.18
C GLY A 116 -8.10 12.28 -13.03
N ASN A 117 -7.43 13.42 -13.13
CA ASN A 117 -6.01 13.54 -12.82
C ASN A 117 -5.81 13.66 -11.32
N LEU A 118 -5.01 12.78 -10.74
CA LEU A 118 -4.68 12.82 -9.31
C LEU A 118 -3.30 13.40 -9.06
N LYS A 119 -3.20 14.26 -8.03
CA LYS A 119 -1.93 14.57 -7.36
C LYS A 119 -1.89 13.82 -6.04
N ILE A 120 -0.83 13.05 -5.84
CA ILE A 120 -0.68 12.12 -4.72
C ILE A 120 0.49 12.60 -3.86
N SER A 121 0.28 12.65 -2.56
CA SER A 121 1.31 12.95 -1.58
C SER A 121 1.19 11.96 -0.42
N VAL A 122 2.28 11.24 -0.16
CA VAL A 122 2.43 10.27 0.93
C VAL A 122 3.50 10.80 1.88
N ARG A 123 3.19 10.92 3.16
CA ARG A 123 4.17 11.30 4.17
C ARG A 123 4.35 10.17 5.18
N TYR A 124 5.60 9.80 5.40
CA TYR A 124 6.02 8.93 6.48
C TYR A 124 6.77 9.75 7.52
N ILE A 125 6.32 9.67 8.76
CA ILE A 125 6.86 10.44 9.88
C ILE A 125 7.21 9.46 11.00
N LEU A 126 8.49 9.41 11.37
CA LEU A 126 8.92 8.69 12.55
C LEU A 126 8.81 9.62 13.75
N THR A 127 7.90 9.28 14.66
CA THR A 127 7.63 10.12 15.83
C THR A 127 8.61 9.85 16.98
N GLU A 128 8.74 10.79 17.90
CA GLU A 128 9.63 10.67 19.07
C GLU A 128 9.24 9.53 20.02
N ASP A 129 7.95 9.16 20.05
CA ASP A 129 7.41 8.04 20.83
C ASP A 129 7.52 6.68 20.11
N ASN A 130 8.34 6.60 19.05
CA ASN A 130 8.57 5.39 18.23
C ASN A 130 7.29 4.87 17.54
N ALA A 131 6.46 5.76 17.01
CA ALA A 131 5.39 5.40 16.10
C ALA A 131 5.73 5.81 14.65
N LEU A 132 5.28 5.05 13.67
CA LEU A 132 5.26 5.45 12.27
C LEU A 132 3.88 6.02 11.95
N ARG A 133 3.85 7.32 11.66
CA ARG A 133 2.66 7.99 11.14
C ARG A 133 2.70 8.04 9.63
N MET A 134 1.62 7.63 8.99
CA MET A 134 1.43 7.67 7.55
C MET A 134 0.28 8.62 7.22
N ASP A 135 0.57 9.73 6.52
CA ASP A 135 -0.43 10.68 6.07
C ASP A 135 -0.54 10.60 4.55
N TYR A 136 -1.75 10.42 4.04
CA TYR A 136 -2.07 10.40 2.61
C TYR A 136 -2.90 11.62 2.25
N ARG A 137 -2.48 12.32 1.18
CA ARG A 137 -3.24 13.42 0.58
C ARG A 137 -3.37 13.18 -0.90
N VAL A 138 -4.59 13.25 -1.39
CA VAL A 138 -4.87 13.14 -2.83
C VAL A 138 -5.86 14.23 -3.20
N SER A 139 -5.62 14.89 -4.32
CA SER A 139 -6.57 15.79 -4.97
C SER A 139 -6.85 15.29 -6.39
N SER A 140 -8.09 15.48 -6.84
CA SER A 140 -8.55 15.14 -8.18
C SER A 140 -9.19 16.35 -8.84
N ASP A 141 -9.09 16.46 -10.16
CA ASP A 141 -9.77 17.46 -10.97
C ASP A 141 -11.16 16.99 -11.46
N ALA A 142 -11.52 15.73 -11.19
CA ALA A 142 -12.83 15.16 -11.49
C ALA A 142 -13.29 14.20 -10.39
N ASP A 143 -14.59 13.90 -10.38
CA ASP A 143 -15.14 12.88 -9.48
C ASP A 143 -14.55 11.50 -9.79
N THR A 144 -14.03 10.85 -8.76
CA THR A 144 -13.41 9.53 -8.85
C THR A 144 -13.60 8.75 -7.55
N VAL A 145 -13.23 7.46 -7.55
CA VAL A 145 -13.25 6.64 -6.33
C VAL A 145 -11.84 6.46 -5.80
N LEU A 146 -11.70 6.53 -4.48
CA LEU A 146 -10.43 6.35 -3.79
C LEU A 146 -10.62 5.45 -2.57
N ASN A 147 -9.73 4.49 -2.42
CA ASN A 147 -9.53 3.69 -1.21
C ASN A 147 -8.04 3.38 -1.09
N LEU A 148 -7.35 4.06 -0.19
CA LEU A 148 -5.90 4.03 -0.08
C LEU A 148 -5.46 3.24 1.13
N THR A 149 -4.37 2.47 1.00
CA THR A 149 -3.78 1.75 2.12
C THR A 149 -2.27 1.55 1.93
N ASN A 150 -1.58 1.20 3.01
CA ASN A 150 -0.26 0.60 2.95
C ASN A 150 -0.39 -0.92 3.16
N HIS A 151 0.31 -1.70 2.36
CA HIS A 151 0.23 -3.15 2.32
C HIS A 151 1.40 -3.84 3.04
N THR A 152 1.89 -3.25 4.13
CA THR A 152 2.96 -3.85 4.94
C THR A 152 2.47 -5.12 5.62
N TYR A 153 3.25 -6.19 5.49
CA TYR A 153 3.11 -7.41 6.25
C TYR A 153 4.05 -7.36 7.46
N PHE A 154 3.55 -7.76 8.62
CA PHE A 154 4.29 -7.71 9.87
C PHE A 154 4.59 -9.10 10.40
N ASN A 155 5.85 -9.28 10.86
CA ASN A 155 6.27 -10.38 11.70
C ASN A 155 7.01 -9.81 12.93
N LEU A 156 6.34 -9.75 14.08
CA LEU A 156 6.89 -9.10 15.28
C LEU A 156 8.07 -9.85 15.89
N ASP A 157 8.25 -11.13 15.54
CA ASP A 157 9.42 -11.93 15.98
C ASP A 157 10.65 -11.69 15.08
N GLY A 158 10.42 -11.10 13.87
CA GLY A 158 11.48 -10.78 12.90
C GLY A 158 11.99 -11.97 12.11
N GLU A 159 11.64 -13.18 12.49
CA GLU A 159 12.01 -14.43 11.83
C GLU A 159 10.95 -15.51 11.99
N GLY A 160 11.00 -16.57 11.20
CA GLY A 160 10.05 -17.67 11.25
C GLY A 160 8.66 -17.28 10.76
N ASP A 161 7.63 -17.94 11.29
CA ASP A 161 6.22 -17.69 10.94
C ASP A 161 5.51 -16.81 11.98
N VAL A 162 4.26 -16.45 11.69
CA VAL A 162 3.41 -15.59 12.55
C VAL A 162 2.37 -16.37 13.35
N LEU A 163 2.41 -17.70 13.32
CA LEU A 163 1.34 -18.55 13.84
C LEU A 163 1.15 -18.44 15.35
N ASN A 164 2.19 -18.06 16.10
CA ASN A 164 2.16 -17.88 17.54
C ASN A 164 1.82 -16.44 17.97
N GLN A 165 1.68 -15.51 17.03
CA GLN A 165 1.35 -14.12 17.33
C GLN A 165 -0.13 -13.97 17.68
N LYS A 166 -0.45 -12.98 18.49
CA LYS A 166 -1.83 -12.71 18.93
C LYS A 166 -2.32 -11.42 18.31
N LEU A 167 -3.48 -11.47 17.64
CA LEU A 167 -4.18 -10.33 17.12
C LEU A 167 -5.40 -10.01 18.00
N LYS A 168 -5.51 -8.76 18.46
CA LYS A 168 -6.69 -8.26 19.15
C LYS A 168 -7.30 -7.11 18.35
N LEU A 169 -8.54 -7.27 17.93
CA LEU A 169 -9.32 -6.27 17.22
C LEU A 169 -10.35 -5.64 18.14
N TYR A 170 -10.41 -4.30 18.17
CA TYR A 170 -11.47 -3.54 18.86
C TYR A 170 -12.60 -3.23 17.87
N ALA A 171 -13.17 -4.26 17.28
CA ALA A 171 -14.25 -4.18 16.31
C ALA A 171 -15.39 -5.12 16.69
N SER A 172 -16.63 -4.69 16.47
CA SER A 172 -17.83 -5.50 16.69
C SER A 172 -18.31 -6.22 15.43
N ARG A 173 -17.75 -5.89 14.27
CA ARG A 173 -18.12 -6.44 12.95
C ARG A 173 -16.87 -6.53 12.06
N TYR A 174 -16.92 -7.44 11.10
CA TYR A 174 -15.95 -7.56 10.02
C TYR A 174 -16.69 -7.82 8.70
N LEU A 175 -16.02 -7.53 7.57
CA LEU A 175 -16.52 -7.92 6.25
C LEU A 175 -16.13 -9.37 6.01
N GLU A 176 -17.12 -10.22 5.77
CA GLU A 176 -16.90 -11.60 5.40
C GLU A 176 -16.48 -11.67 3.92
N GLY A 177 -15.34 -12.30 3.67
CA GLY A 177 -14.89 -12.62 2.30
C GLY A 177 -15.51 -13.92 1.81
N ASN A 178 -15.53 -14.08 0.50
CA ASN A 178 -15.88 -15.34 -0.15
C ASN A 178 -14.71 -15.82 -1.02
N ASN A 179 -14.82 -17.01 -1.63
CA ASN A 179 -13.76 -17.60 -2.45
C ASN A 179 -13.35 -16.74 -3.67
N GLU A 180 -14.14 -15.75 -4.07
CA GLU A 180 -13.84 -14.82 -5.18
C GLU A 180 -13.14 -13.53 -4.69
N THR A 181 -13.41 -13.12 -3.46
CA THR A 181 -12.91 -11.85 -2.89
C THR A 181 -11.79 -12.02 -1.90
N CYS A 182 -11.64 -13.23 -1.37
CA CYS A 182 -10.58 -13.60 -0.42
C CYS A 182 -10.24 -15.07 -0.67
N PRO A 183 -9.35 -15.38 -1.63
CA PRO A 183 -8.91 -16.75 -1.87
C PRO A 183 -8.08 -17.30 -0.70
#